data_87c226191ecfbdb3600602b65204d789
#
_entry.id   87c226191ecfbdb3600602b65204d789
#
_cell.length_a   1.000
_cell.length_b   1.000
_cell.length_c   1.000
_cell.angle_alpha   90.00
_cell.angle_beta   90.00
_cell.angle_gamma   90.00
#
_symmetry.space_group_name_H-M   'P 1'
#
loop_
_entity.id
_entity.type
_entity.pdbx_description
1 polymer ?
#
loop_
_entity_poly.entity_id
_entity_poly.type
_entity_poly.pdbx_seq_one_letter_code
_entity_poly.pdbx_strand_id
1 'polypeptide(L)'
;NKPVNTYMASDEQRGMKEEQLPFSLCLHKFEAKMHDGTQAVADYSSLFTVLDGKDKIDGEVSMNHIFSHRSYRFYQSSYDEDGKGSILAINADPYGIPVTYTGYALLFFSIIWMLIDPKGGYRKILKSPLLRNGALMITFILCLGNVQTARADSVMDNIQNAVLPKETAEKFGKIYILYNDRICPVQTFALDFCNKIYGARSYHGLTAEQVLSGWVFYGNVWATEPFIKIKGGELKSTINLPDYASLNSFFNHDVGGYTIGQFVQEYYNGQQDKFHQQAADIDGKIQIIMELRQGISLKVLPYTFTKNVKASKDHPFIKAGTTTWFSPVDKLPRAVEYQHSLYIKNVFSLLNEDVKAGRFDRVNVYFDKMRKYQAISGGTSLPSAAQYKAERIINAFPFATI
;
A
#
# COMPACT_ATOMS: atom_id res chain seq x y z
N ASN A 1 16.60 -25.27 24.32
CA ASN A 1 17.52 -25.02 23.19
C ASN A 1 18.94 -24.83 23.71
N LYS A 2 19.97 -25.23 22.91
CA LYS A 2 21.37 -25.01 23.30
C LYS A 2 21.74 -23.53 23.16
N PRO A 3 22.53 -22.94 24.06
CA PRO A 3 23.06 -21.60 23.91
C PRO A 3 23.92 -21.46 22.65
N VAL A 4 23.76 -20.42 21.90
CA VAL A 4 24.53 -20.11 20.68
C VAL A 4 25.30 -18.81 20.92
N ASN A 5 26.60 -18.82 20.61
CA ASN A 5 27.51 -17.69 20.78
C ASN A 5 28.33 -17.38 19.51
N THR A 6 27.95 -17.95 18.37
CA THR A 6 28.62 -17.69 17.08
C THR A 6 27.66 -17.11 16.07
N TYR A 7 28.17 -16.31 15.16
CA TYR A 7 27.41 -15.73 14.03
C TYR A 7 28.26 -15.68 12.77
N MET A 8 27.60 -15.64 11.62
CA MET A 8 28.28 -15.52 10.32
C MET A 8 28.41 -14.05 9.96
N ALA A 9 29.63 -13.54 9.90
CA ALA A 9 29.94 -12.20 9.43
C ALA A 9 30.28 -12.22 7.93
N SER A 10 29.73 -11.28 7.16
CA SER A 10 30.08 -11.08 5.75
C SER A 10 31.27 -10.11 5.64
N ASP A 11 32.36 -10.56 5.08
CA ASP A 11 33.53 -9.75 4.73
C ASP A 11 33.53 -9.58 3.20
N GLU A 12 33.48 -8.33 2.70
CA GLU A 12 33.47 -8.03 1.25
C GLU A 12 34.67 -8.58 0.49
N GLN A 13 35.79 -8.87 1.19
CA GLN A 13 37.02 -9.37 0.57
C GLN A 13 37.28 -10.86 0.80
N ARG A 14 36.68 -11.50 1.80
CA ARG A 14 36.99 -12.87 2.24
C ARG A 14 35.81 -13.83 2.33
N GLY A 15 34.59 -13.37 1.98
CA GLY A 15 33.38 -14.17 2.07
C GLY A 15 32.83 -14.28 3.50
N MET A 16 32.05 -15.32 3.80
CA MET A 16 31.45 -15.53 5.12
C MET A 16 32.46 -16.09 6.12
N LYS A 17 32.59 -15.47 7.27
CA LYS A 17 33.44 -15.87 8.39
C LYS A 17 32.61 -16.07 9.65
N GLU A 18 32.88 -17.14 10.39
CA GLU A 18 32.28 -17.38 11.70
C GLU A 18 32.98 -16.52 12.74
N GLU A 19 32.23 -15.71 13.48
CA GLU A 19 32.71 -14.87 14.57
C GLU A 19 31.97 -15.19 15.87
N GLN A 20 32.58 -14.88 17.01
CA GLN A 20 32.03 -15.19 18.34
C GLN A 20 31.45 -13.92 18.97
N LEU A 21 30.26 -14.06 19.56
CA LEU A 21 29.67 -13.08 20.46
C LEU A 21 30.34 -13.20 21.86
N PRO A 22 30.52 -12.09 22.57
CA PRO A 22 31.04 -12.08 23.95
C PRO A 22 30.01 -12.61 24.98
N PHE A 23 28.86 -13.07 24.56
CA PHE A 23 27.75 -13.66 25.34
C PHE A 23 27.05 -14.73 24.51
N SER A 24 26.15 -15.47 25.14
CA SER A 24 25.38 -16.52 24.45
C SER A 24 23.89 -16.17 24.41
N LEU A 25 23.22 -16.60 23.36
CA LEU A 25 21.78 -16.46 23.18
C LEU A 25 21.11 -17.84 23.34
N CYS A 26 20.03 -17.90 24.08
CA CYS A 26 19.22 -19.12 24.25
C CYS A 26 17.78 -18.83 23.81
N LEU A 27 17.38 -19.30 22.64
CA LEU A 27 16.02 -19.16 22.14
C LEU A 27 15.05 -20.01 22.96
N HIS A 28 13.98 -19.38 23.47
CA HIS A 28 12.92 -20.05 24.21
C HIS A 28 11.74 -20.38 23.33
N LYS A 29 11.29 -19.38 22.56
CA LYS A 29 10.10 -19.50 21.74
C LYS A 29 10.22 -18.63 20.49
N PHE A 30 9.77 -19.19 19.39
CA PHE A 30 9.50 -18.44 18.17
C PHE A 30 7.99 -18.46 17.91
N GLU A 31 7.42 -17.33 17.57
CA GLU A 31 6.01 -17.19 17.21
C GLU A 31 5.89 -16.42 15.90
N ALA A 32 5.15 -16.99 14.95
CA ALA A 32 4.69 -16.27 13.77
C ALA A 32 3.23 -15.88 14.00
N LYS A 33 2.95 -14.58 14.09
CA LYS A 33 1.58 -14.04 14.17
C LYS A 33 1.05 -13.88 12.76
N MET A 34 -0.07 -14.51 12.45
CA MET A 34 -0.74 -14.37 11.17
C MET A 34 -1.68 -13.15 11.20
N HIS A 35 -1.86 -12.49 10.06
CA HIS A 35 -2.95 -11.52 9.90
C HIS A 35 -4.30 -12.22 10.03
N ASP A 36 -5.23 -11.57 10.71
CA ASP A 36 -6.57 -12.12 10.92
C ASP A 36 -7.23 -12.46 9.57
N GLY A 37 -7.55 -13.75 9.39
CA GLY A 37 -8.24 -14.24 8.18
C GLY A 37 -7.35 -14.48 6.96
N THR A 38 -6.02 -14.42 7.07
CA THR A 38 -5.09 -14.72 5.97
C THR A 38 -4.01 -15.72 6.41
N GLN A 39 -3.28 -16.29 5.43
CA GLN A 39 -2.07 -17.07 5.70
C GLN A 39 -0.79 -16.20 5.66
N ALA A 40 -0.95 -14.90 5.45
CA ALA A 40 0.17 -13.98 5.48
C ALA A 40 0.60 -13.72 6.93
N VAL A 41 1.90 -13.76 7.16
CA VAL A 41 2.45 -13.52 8.49
C VAL A 41 2.43 -12.02 8.76
N ALA A 42 1.83 -11.65 9.89
CA ALA A 42 1.74 -10.27 10.35
C ALA A 42 2.99 -9.82 11.08
N ASP A 43 3.57 -10.71 11.88
CA ASP A 43 4.76 -10.44 12.68
C ASP A 43 5.46 -11.74 13.05
N TYR A 44 6.78 -11.69 13.18
CA TYR A 44 7.62 -12.74 13.73
C TYR A 44 8.18 -12.25 15.04
N SER A 45 8.03 -13.03 16.10
CA SER A 45 8.57 -12.73 17.43
C SER A 45 9.43 -13.88 17.93
N SER A 46 10.61 -13.54 18.42
CA SER A 46 11.56 -14.48 19.03
C SER A 46 11.83 -14.06 20.46
N LEU A 47 11.47 -14.93 21.39
CA LEU A 47 11.76 -14.80 22.83
C LEU A 47 13.02 -15.58 23.16
N PHE A 48 14.01 -14.92 23.73
CA PHE A 48 15.29 -15.53 24.09
C PHE A 48 15.85 -14.94 25.38
N THR A 49 16.82 -15.65 25.98
CA THR A 49 17.61 -15.10 27.09
C THR A 49 19.06 -14.92 26.65
N VAL A 50 19.62 -13.78 26.95
CA VAL A 50 21.05 -13.47 26.84
C VAL A 50 21.74 -13.98 28.10
N LEU A 51 22.77 -14.79 27.92
CA LEU A 51 23.63 -15.29 28.98
C LEU A 51 24.96 -14.53 28.91
N ASP A 52 25.19 -13.58 29.81
CA ASP A 52 26.38 -12.74 29.85
C ASP A 52 27.10 -12.93 31.20
N GLY A 53 28.03 -13.86 31.23
CA GLY A 53 28.71 -14.24 32.46
C GLY A 53 27.75 -14.86 33.47
N LYS A 54 27.44 -14.13 34.54
CA LYS A 54 26.46 -14.56 35.56
C LYS A 54 25.05 -13.96 35.35
N ASP A 55 24.93 -13.01 34.45
CA ASP A 55 23.69 -12.31 34.22
C ASP A 55 22.84 -13.01 33.17
N LYS A 56 21.54 -13.03 33.43
CA LYS A 56 20.51 -13.54 32.52
C LYS A 56 19.55 -12.41 32.21
N ILE A 57 19.44 -12.05 30.95
CA ILE A 57 18.61 -10.95 30.49
C ILE A 57 17.64 -11.50 29.45
N ASP A 58 16.34 -11.41 29.75
CA ASP A 58 15.32 -11.84 28.79
C ASP A 58 15.15 -10.77 27.72
N GLY A 59 15.05 -11.18 26.48
CA GLY A 59 14.91 -10.33 25.31
C GLY A 59 13.84 -10.84 24.35
N GLU A 60 13.24 -9.90 23.66
CA GLU A 60 12.30 -10.15 22.58
C GLU A 60 12.74 -9.38 21.35
N VAL A 61 12.70 -10.03 20.18
CA VAL A 61 12.91 -9.41 18.88
C VAL A 61 11.71 -9.75 17.98
N SER A 62 11.16 -8.72 17.34
CA SER A 62 10.12 -8.90 16.33
C SER A 62 10.44 -8.05 15.08
N MET A 63 9.62 -8.14 14.02
CA MET A 63 9.87 -7.39 12.78
C MET A 63 10.02 -5.89 13.00
N ASN A 64 9.33 -5.33 13.99
CA ASN A 64 9.33 -3.89 14.30
C ASN A 64 9.96 -3.54 15.65
N HIS A 65 10.43 -4.54 16.40
CA HIS A 65 11.04 -4.36 17.71
C HIS A 65 12.42 -4.99 17.75
N ILE A 66 13.45 -4.14 17.83
CA ILE A 66 14.85 -4.57 17.93
C ILE A 66 15.25 -4.78 19.38
N PHE A 67 16.08 -5.77 19.63
CA PHE A 67 16.73 -5.97 20.92
C PHE A 67 18.19 -5.48 20.85
N SER A 68 18.66 -4.79 21.88
CA SER A 68 20.04 -4.30 21.96
C SER A 68 20.68 -4.74 23.26
N HIS A 69 21.86 -5.35 23.17
CA HIS A 69 22.69 -5.70 24.33
C HIS A 69 24.13 -5.33 24.04
N ARG A 70 24.76 -4.56 24.97
CA ARG A 70 26.06 -3.92 24.74
C ARG A 70 26.04 -3.09 23.43
N SER A 71 26.97 -3.34 22.51
CA SER A 71 27.04 -2.68 21.20
C SER A 71 26.39 -3.49 20.06
N TYR A 72 25.71 -4.59 20.39
CA TYR A 72 25.05 -5.45 19.40
C TYR A 72 23.57 -5.18 19.33
N ARG A 73 23.04 -5.08 18.11
CA ARG A 73 21.61 -4.96 17.82
C ARG A 73 21.15 -6.17 17.04
N PHE A 74 20.06 -6.76 17.49
CA PHE A 74 19.46 -7.96 16.90
C PHE A 74 18.16 -7.58 16.21
N TYR A 75 18.01 -8.05 14.97
CA TYR A 75 16.85 -7.86 14.12
C TYR A 75 16.29 -9.20 13.70
N GLN A 76 14.97 -9.36 13.69
CA GLN A 76 14.34 -10.54 13.14
C GLN A 76 14.49 -10.53 11.62
N SER A 77 15.24 -11.49 11.06
CA SER A 77 15.49 -11.57 9.62
C SER A 77 14.63 -12.63 8.95
N SER A 78 14.63 -13.84 9.49
CA SER A 78 13.91 -14.99 8.94
C SER A 78 13.67 -16.04 10.02
N TYR A 79 13.19 -17.19 9.63
CA TYR A 79 12.98 -18.34 10.51
C TYR A 79 13.24 -19.64 9.73
N ASP A 80 13.44 -20.74 10.47
CA ASP A 80 13.67 -22.04 9.86
C ASP A 80 12.38 -22.61 9.26
N GLU A 81 12.52 -23.44 8.22
CA GLU A 81 11.37 -24.04 7.52
C GLU A 81 10.46 -24.87 8.43
N ASP A 82 11.01 -25.42 9.53
CA ASP A 82 10.25 -26.17 10.53
C ASP A 82 9.46 -25.29 11.51
N GLY A 83 9.59 -23.95 11.42
CA GLY A 83 8.93 -22.95 12.27
C GLY A 83 9.38 -22.96 13.74
N LYS A 84 10.50 -23.61 14.08
CA LYS A 84 11.01 -23.76 15.47
C LYS A 84 12.28 -22.97 15.74
N GLY A 85 12.98 -22.56 14.70
CA GLY A 85 14.19 -21.76 14.77
C GLY A 85 13.97 -20.34 14.28
N SER A 86 14.85 -19.44 14.69
CA SER A 86 14.84 -18.04 14.32
C SER A 86 16.19 -17.62 13.77
N ILE A 87 16.19 -16.88 12.66
CA ILE A 87 17.39 -16.32 12.06
C ILE A 87 17.40 -14.83 12.38
N LEU A 88 18.40 -14.41 13.17
CA LEU A 88 18.58 -13.03 13.57
C LEU A 88 19.73 -12.40 12.79
N ALA A 89 19.51 -11.21 12.27
CA ALA A 89 20.58 -10.35 11.76
C ALA A 89 21.20 -9.55 12.91
N ILE A 90 22.52 -9.45 12.92
CA ILE A 90 23.28 -8.77 13.98
C ILE A 90 23.99 -7.57 13.39
N ASN A 91 23.83 -6.42 14.01
CA ASN A 91 24.62 -5.22 13.72
C ASN A 91 25.48 -4.86 14.92
N ALA A 92 26.78 -4.84 14.71
CA ALA A 92 27.80 -4.48 15.71
C ALA A 92 28.52 -3.21 15.28
N ASP A 93 27.82 -2.06 15.32
CA ASP A 93 28.41 -0.75 14.98
C ASP A 93 28.35 0.21 16.17
N PRO A 94 29.38 0.22 17.04
CA PRO A 94 29.40 1.07 18.21
C PRO A 94 29.63 2.55 17.89
N TYR A 95 30.19 2.89 16.74
CA TYR A 95 30.55 4.26 16.36
C TYR A 95 29.62 4.89 15.32
N GLY A 96 29.24 4.16 14.29
CA GLY A 96 28.41 4.68 13.22
C GLY A 96 27.02 5.12 13.69
N ILE A 97 26.43 4.38 14.63
CA ILE A 97 25.13 4.71 15.19
C ILE A 97 25.13 6.08 15.91
N PRO A 98 26.02 6.35 16.91
CA PRO A 98 26.09 7.65 17.55
C PRO A 98 26.40 8.79 16.57
N VAL A 99 27.28 8.57 15.59
CA VAL A 99 27.63 9.57 14.57
C VAL A 99 26.40 9.91 13.72
N THR A 100 25.66 8.89 13.27
CA THR A 100 24.46 9.08 12.47
C THR A 100 23.37 9.86 13.22
N TYR A 101 23.09 9.51 14.47
CA TYR A 101 22.10 10.24 15.28
C TYR A 101 22.54 11.67 15.59
N THR A 102 23.84 11.89 15.83
CA THR A 102 24.39 13.23 15.98
C THR A 102 24.22 14.04 14.69
N GLY A 103 24.46 13.44 13.53
CA GLY A 103 24.21 14.04 12.23
C GLY A 103 22.75 14.45 12.05
N TYR A 104 21.80 13.57 12.38
CA TYR A 104 20.37 13.90 12.33
C TYR A 104 19.98 15.01 13.28
N ALA A 105 20.51 15.02 14.50
CA ALA A 105 20.28 16.09 15.47
C ALA A 105 20.78 17.44 14.95
N LEU A 106 21.98 17.50 14.39
CA LEU A 106 22.55 18.71 13.79
C LEU A 106 21.74 19.17 12.57
N LEU A 107 21.30 18.26 11.71
CA LEU A 107 20.46 18.57 10.57
C LEU A 107 19.12 19.16 11.02
N PHE A 108 18.45 18.54 11.99
CA PHE A 108 17.21 19.04 12.55
C PHE A 108 17.37 20.41 13.18
N PHE A 109 18.44 20.61 13.96
CA PHE A 109 18.75 21.90 14.56
C PHE A 109 19.03 22.97 13.51
N SER A 110 19.76 22.66 12.44
CA SER A 110 20.05 23.59 11.34
C SER A 110 18.80 24.01 10.58
N ILE A 111 17.83 23.07 10.37
CA ILE A 111 16.53 23.40 9.79
C ILE A 111 15.74 24.38 10.67
N ILE A 112 15.67 24.10 11.98
CA ILE A 112 15.00 25.00 12.91
C ILE A 112 15.67 26.36 12.92
N TRP A 113 17.01 26.39 12.95
CA TRP A 113 17.77 27.64 12.91
C TRP A 113 17.47 28.46 11.65
N MET A 114 17.44 27.79 10.49
CA MET A 114 17.07 28.41 9.21
C MET A 114 15.69 29.06 9.23
N LEU A 115 14.71 28.45 9.92
CA LEU A 115 13.35 28.99 10.07
C LEU A 115 13.28 30.17 11.03
N ILE A 116 14.11 30.16 12.09
CA ILE A 116 14.10 31.18 13.17
C ILE A 116 14.94 32.38 12.79
N ASP A 117 16.04 32.22 12.03
CA ASP A 117 17.02 33.29 11.75
C ASP A 117 16.34 34.52 11.09
N PRO A 118 16.33 35.69 11.76
CA PRO A 118 15.70 36.91 11.24
C PRO A 118 16.34 37.45 9.96
N LYS A 119 17.60 37.12 9.73
CA LYS A 119 18.41 37.56 8.57
C LYS A 119 18.51 36.48 7.50
N GLY A 120 17.96 35.28 7.75
CA GLY A 120 18.00 34.14 6.88
C GLY A 120 17.28 34.34 5.56
N GLY A 121 17.70 33.62 4.52
CA GLY A 121 17.11 33.65 3.19
C GLY A 121 15.61 33.30 3.21
N TYR A 122 15.19 32.36 4.06
CA TYR A 122 13.80 31.95 4.22
C TYR A 122 12.89 33.13 4.66
N ARG A 123 13.29 33.90 5.67
CA ARG A 123 12.52 35.08 6.10
C ARG A 123 12.58 36.24 5.11
N LYS A 124 13.66 36.38 4.32
CA LYS A 124 13.72 37.34 3.22
C LYS A 124 12.71 37.00 2.13
N ILE A 125 12.56 35.70 1.80
CA ILE A 125 11.56 35.22 0.83
C ILE A 125 10.14 35.45 1.37
N LEU A 126 9.87 35.10 2.63
CA LEU A 126 8.54 35.35 3.24
C LEU A 126 8.15 36.82 3.32
N LYS A 127 9.14 37.73 3.47
CA LYS A 127 8.92 39.19 3.48
C LYS A 127 8.93 39.80 2.08
N SER A 128 9.14 39.03 1.02
CA SER A 128 9.17 39.56 -0.35
C SER A 128 7.80 40.10 -0.73
N PRO A 129 7.74 41.27 -1.41
CA PRO A 129 6.47 41.83 -1.87
C PRO A 129 5.71 40.93 -2.82
N LEU A 130 6.41 40.00 -3.50
CA LEU A 130 5.83 39.00 -4.41
C LEU A 130 4.91 37.99 -3.72
N LEU A 131 5.25 37.60 -2.48
CA LEU A 131 4.42 36.68 -1.68
C LEU A 131 3.29 37.42 -0.94
N ARG A 132 3.51 38.69 -0.61
CA ARG A 132 2.52 39.52 0.12
C ARG A 132 1.34 39.97 -0.78
N ASN A 133 1.58 40.06 -2.06
CA ASN A 133 0.56 40.35 -3.05
C ASN A 133 0.13 39.06 -3.73
N GLY A 134 -0.61 38.19 -3.05
CA GLY A 134 -1.04 36.86 -3.50
C GLY A 134 -1.61 36.73 -4.94
N ALA A 135 -1.68 37.83 -5.70
CA ALA A 135 -2.11 37.88 -7.07
C ALA A 135 -1.17 37.17 -8.07
N LEU A 136 0.16 37.14 -7.81
CA LEU A 136 1.10 36.55 -8.77
C LEU A 136 1.21 35.00 -8.66
N MET A 137 0.91 34.44 -7.49
CA MET A 137 0.80 32.98 -7.36
C MET A 137 -0.41 32.43 -8.12
N ILE A 138 -1.53 33.13 -8.07
CA ILE A 138 -2.75 32.79 -8.82
C ILE A 138 -2.51 32.93 -10.34
N THR A 139 -1.79 33.97 -10.78
CA THR A 139 -1.46 34.16 -12.20
C THR A 139 -0.46 33.12 -12.72
N PHE A 140 0.52 32.70 -11.91
CA PHE A 140 1.47 31.66 -12.31
C PHE A 140 0.79 30.28 -12.42
N ILE A 141 -0.14 29.97 -11.50
CA ILE A 141 -0.96 28.75 -11.56
C ILE A 141 -1.93 28.79 -12.75
N LEU A 142 -2.51 29.97 -13.06
CA LEU A 142 -3.39 30.17 -14.23
C LEU A 142 -2.63 30.14 -15.57
N CYS A 143 -1.36 30.60 -15.61
CA CYS A 143 -0.53 30.53 -16.83
C CYS A 143 0.00 29.13 -17.12
N LEU A 144 0.16 28.27 -16.10
CA LEU A 144 0.49 26.84 -16.30
C LEU A 144 -0.75 26.00 -16.70
N GLY A 145 -1.96 26.57 -16.54
CA GLY A 145 -3.22 25.92 -16.87
C GLY A 145 -3.66 26.03 -18.34
N ASN A 146 -2.98 26.82 -19.18
CA ASN A 146 -3.41 27.07 -20.56
C ASN A 146 -2.41 26.57 -21.61
N VAL A 147 -2.02 25.29 -21.55
CA VAL A 147 -1.52 24.58 -22.73
C VAL A 147 -2.66 23.71 -23.23
N GLN A 148 -3.56 24.32 -23.99
CA GLN A 148 -4.56 23.60 -24.77
C GLN A 148 -3.87 22.93 -25.95
N THR A 149 -3.73 21.63 -25.91
CA THR A 149 -3.52 20.81 -27.10
C THR A 149 -4.88 20.43 -27.67
N ALA A 150 -5.25 21.04 -28.76
CA ALA A 150 -6.50 20.83 -29.49
C ALA A 150 -6.56 19.44 -30.15
N ARG A 151 -6.67 18.37 -29.35
CA ARG A 151 -7.00 17.01 -29.79
C ARG A 151 -7.62 16.14 -28.69
N ALA A 152 -7.88 16.72 -27.52
CA ALA A 152 -8.32 15.99 -26.32
C ALA A 152 -9.85 16.04 -26.09
N ASP A 153 -10.60 16.90 -26.78
CA ASP A 153 -11.97 17.21 -26.35
C ASP A 153 -12.95 16.03 -26.45
N SER A 154 -12.87 15.21 -27.49
CA SER A 154 -13.81 14.09 -27.66
C SER A 154 -13.51 12.87 -26.76
N VAL A 155 -12.24 12.68 -26.37
CA VAL A 155 -11.83 11.58 -25.45
C VAL A 155 -12.04 12.00 -24.00
N MET A 156 -11.80 13.28 -23.68
CA MET A 156 -12.02 13.84 -22.34
C MET A 156 -13.51 13.80 -21.94
N ASP A 157 -14.43 14.13 -22.86
CA ASP A 157 -15.87 14.04 -22.61
C ASP A 157 -16.31 12.60 -22.30
N ASN A 158 -15.69 11.61 -22.95
CA ASN A 158 -16.00 10.21 -22.74
C ASN A 158 -15.56 9.71 -21.35
N ILE A 159 -14.39 10.12 -20.87
CA ILE A 159 -13.87 9.75 -19.55
C ILE A 159 -14.59 10.47 -18.41
N GLN A 160 -14.94 11.75 -18.58
CA GLN A 160 -15.70 12.50 -17.57
C GLN A 160 -17.10 11.93 -17.35
N ASN A 161 -17.70 11.33 -18.38
CA ASN A 161 -18.98 10.63 -18.29
C ASN A 161 -18.83 9.17 -17.77
N ALA A 162 -17.62 8.64 -17.74
CA ALA A 162 -17.30 7.27 -17.28
C ALA A 162 -16.73 7.24 -15.85
N VAL A 163 -17.24 8.08 -14.97
CA VAL A 163 -16.92 8.14 -13.53
C VAL A 163 -18.18 8.46 -12.73
N LEU A 164 -18.12 8.25 -11.42
CA LEU A 164 -19.17 8.77 -10.53
C LEU A 164 -19.10 10.29 -10.45
N PRO A 165 -20.25 11.00 -10.33
CA PRO A 165 -20.28 12.41 -9.96
C PRO A 165 -19.45 12.65 -8.69
N LYS A 166 -18.81 13.82 -8.60
CA LYS A 166 -17.87 14.15 -7.54
C LYS A 166 -18.41 13.89 -6.14
N GLU A 167 -19.64 14.31 -5.85
CA GLU A 167 -20.28 14.09 -4.54
C GLU A 167 -20.50 12.60 -4.24
N THR A 168 -20.89 11.82 -5.25
CA THR A 168 -21.10 10.37 -5.13
C THR A 168 -19.75 9.66 -4.95
N ALA A 169 -18.72 10.08 -5.67
CA ALA A 169 -17.35 9.55 -5.51
C ALA A 169 -16.76 9.87 -4.13
N GLU A 170 -17.04 11.04 -3.57
CA GLU A 170 -16.68 11.39 -2.20
C GLU A 170 -17.36 10.48 -1.16
N LYS A 171 -18.62 10.10 -1.37
CA LYS A 171 -19.31 9.13 -0.50
C LYS A 171 -18.68 7.75 -0.63
N PHE A 172 -18.34 7.31 -1.85
CA PHE A 172 -17.58 6.08 -2.07
C PHE A 172 -16.25 6.12 -1.33
N GLY A 173 -15.49 7.21 -1.45
CA GLY A 173 -14.23 7.43 -0.74
C GLY A 173 -14.30 7.38 0.78
N LYS A 174 -15.49 7.59 1.38
CA LYS A 174 -15.72 7.51 2.83
C LYS A 174 -15.96 6.09 3.35
N ILE A 175 -16.21 5.11 2.50
CA ILE A 175 -16.37 3.70 2.88
C ILE A 175 -15.04 3.18 3.39
N TYR A 176 -15.07 2.26 4.37
CA TYR A 176 -13.88 1.58 4.86
C TYR A 176 -13.50 0.43 3.93
N ILE A 177 -12.20 0.21 3.78
CA ILE A 177 -11.61 -0.89 3.03
C ILE A 177 -10.45 -1.51 3.82
N LEU A 178 -10.29 -2.82 3.73
CA LEU A 178 -9.06 -3.49 4.16
C LEU A 178 -8.03 -3.33 3.03
N TYR A 179 -6.98 -2.55 3.30
CA TYR A 179 -5.92 -2.27 2.34
C TYR A 179 -4.57 -2.20 3.05
N ASN A 180 -3.57 -2.92 2.54
CA ASN A 180 -2.25 -3.05 3.17
C ASN A 180 -2.37 -3.41 4.66
N ASP A 181 -3.16 -4.47 4.95
CA ASP A 181 -3.38 -5.05 6.29
C ASP A 181 -3.93 -4.09 7.35
N ARG A 182 -4.54 -3.00 6.91
CA ARG A 182 -5.22 -2.06 7.80
C ARG A 182 -6.56 -1.59 7.24
N ILE A 183 -7.44 -1.18 8.13
CA ILE A 183 -8.72 -0.60 7.73
C ILE A 183 -8.54 0.90 7.55
N CYS A 184 -8.81 1.37 6.35
CA CYS A 184 -8.67 2.78 5.97
C CYS A 184 -9.85 3.23 5.11
N PRO A 185 -10.01 4.56 4.84
CA PRO A 185 -10.97 5.04 3.85
C PRO A 185 -10.62 4.55 2.43
N VAL A 186 -11.62 4.24 1.60
CA VAL A 186 -11.42 3.97 0.16
C VAL A 186 -10.66 5.12 -0.52
N GLN A 187 -10.77 6.34 -0.02
CA GLN A 187 -9.97 7.48 -0.50
C GLN A 187 -8.46 7.20 -0.43
N THR A 188 -7.97 6.58 0.66
CA THR A 188 -6.55 6.23 0.79
C THR A 188 -6.11 5.27 -0.30
N PHE A 189 -6.91 4.22 -0.54
CA PHE A 189 -6.68 3.27 -1.61
C PHE A 189 -6.72 3.95 -2.99
N ALA A 190 -7.69 4.83 -3.23
CA ALA A 190 -7.82 5.56 -4.49
C ALA A 190 -6.60 6.45 -4.79
N LEU A 191 -6.10 7.16 -3.78
CA LEU A 191 -4.91 8.00 -3.90
C LEU A 191 -3.66 7.18 -4.20
N ASP A 192 -3.49 6.05 -3.52
CA ASP A 192 -2.35 5.17 -3.74
C ASP A 192 -2.43 4.50 -5.12
N PHE A 193 -3.61 4.04 -5.53
CA PHE A 193 -3.87 3.51 -6.87
C PHE A 193 -3.49 4.51 -7.96
N CYS A 194 -3.99 5.75 -7.89
CA CYS A 194 -3.66 6.79 -8.86
C CYS A 194 -2.15 7.07 -8.88
N ASN A 195 -1.53 7.18 -7.71
CA ASN A 195 -0.10 7.47 -7.62
C ASN A 195 0.76 6.32 -8.16
N LYS A 196 0.41 5.07 -7.89
CA LYS A 196 1.15 3.90 -8.37
C LYS A 196 1.02 3.71 -9.88
N ILE A 197 -0.17 3.89 -10.43
CA ILE A 197 -0.44 3.59 -11.85
C ILE A 197 -0.09 4.78 -12.73
N TYR A 198 -0.64 5.96 -12.41
CA TYR A 198 -0.51 7.18 -13.21
C TYR A 198 0.67 8.07 -12.77
N GLY A 199 1.04 8.03 -11.50
CA GLY A 199 2.12 8.83 -10.93
C GLY A 199 1.67 10.20 -10.41
N ALA A 200 0.36 10.43 -10.24
CA ALA A 200 -0.21 11.63 -9.65
C ALA A 200 -1.46 11.28 -8.83
N ARG A 201 -1.90 12.21 -7.98
CA ARG A 201 -3.06 12.02 -7.08
C ARG A 201 -4.42 12.33 -7.73
N SER A 202 -4.42 12.82 -8.95
CA SER A 202 -5.61 13.19 -9.74
C SER A 202 -5.33 12.93 -11.22
N TYR A 203 -6.36 12.87 -12.04
CA TYR A 203 -6.26 12.61 -13.46
C TYR A 203 -7.17 13.57 -14.23
N HIS A 204 -6.60 14.48 -15.04
CA HIS A 204 -7.35 15.42 -15.88
C HIS A 204 -8.52 16.15 -15.16
N GLY A 205 -8.26 16.61 -13.92
CA GLY A 205 -9.27 17.28 -13.09
C GLY A 205 -10.19 16.36 -12.30
N LEU A 206 -10.15 15.05 -12.54
CA LEU A 206 -10.88 14.04 -11.76
C LEU A 206 -10.16 13.75 -10.44
N THR A 207 -10.90 13.60 -9.35
CA THR A 207 -10.36 13.18 -8.06
C THR A 207 -9.97 11.70 -8.10
N ALA A 208 -9.10 11.26 -7.18
CA ALA A 208 -8.70 9.86 -7.10
C ALA A 208 -9.89 8.91 -6.92
N GLU A 209 -10.89 9.33 -6.14
CA GLU A 209 -12.13 8.56 -5.92
C GLU A 209 -12.95 8.43 -7.21
N GLN A 210 -12.99 9.50 -8.04
CA GLN A 210 -13.63 9.44 -9.36
C GLN A 210 -12.89 8.47 -10.28
N VAL A 211 -11.56 8.56 -10.35
CA VAL A 211 -10.72 7.64 -11.14
C VAL A 211 -10.92 6.19 -10.70
N LEU A 212 -10.85 5.91 -9.40
CA LEU A 212 -11.09 4.57 -8.88
C LEU A 212 -12.48 4.06 -9.25
N SER A 213 -13.51 4.91 -9.12
CA SER A 213 -14.88 4.56 -9.52
C SER A 213 -15.01 4.26 -11.01
N GLY A 214 -14.25 4.98 -11.84
CA GLY A 214 -14.17 4.73 -13.28
C GLY A 214 -13.66 3.32 -13.57
N TRP A 215 -12.56 2.92 -12.96
CA TRP A 215 -12.01 1.57 -13.11
C TRP A 215 -12.94 0.47 -12.58
N VAL A 216 -13.68 0.73 -11.48
CA VAL A 216 -14.62 -0.23 -10.87
C VAL A 216 -15.88 -0.40 -11.73
N PHE A 217 -16.52 0.68 -12.16
CA PHE A 217 -17.84 0.65 -12.79
C PHE A 217 -17.81 0.77 -14.32
N TYR A 218 -16.79 1.41 -14.87
CA TYR A 218 -16.64 1.69 -16.30
C TYR A 218 -15.33 1.14 -16.87
N GLY A 219 -14.86 0.02 -16.33
CA GLY A 219 -13.53 -0.54 -16.60
C GLY A 219 -13.23 -0.78 -18.09
N ASN A 220 -14.23 -1.01 -18.96
CA ASN A 220 -14.00 -1.16 -20.39
C ASN A 220 -13.63 0.18 -21.07
N VAL A 221 -14.24 1.27 -20.65
CA VAL A 221 -13.89 2.63 -21.14
C VAL A 221 -12.50 2.99 -20.64
N TRP A 222 -12.24 2.78 -19.36
CA TRP A 222 -10.94 3.07 -18.76
C TRP A 222 -9.81 2.18 -19.29
N ALA A 223 -10.11 0.99 -19.80
CA ALA A 223 -9.11 0.10 -20.41
C ALA A 223 -8.51 0.65 -21.71
N THR A 224 -9.19 1.59 -22.38
CA THR A 224 -8.68 2.28 -23.59
C THR A 224 -7.91 3.54 -23.25
N GLU A 225 -8.01 4.03 -22.01
CA GLU A 225 -7.41 5.28 -21.56
C GLU A 225 -5.90 5.13 -21.29
N PRO A 226 -5.02 6.05 -21.76
CA PRO A 226 -3.57 6.01 -21.51
C PRO A 226 -3.25 6.43 -20.06
N PHE A 227 -3.58 5.56 -19.12
CA PHE A 227 -3.49 5.81 -17.67
C PHE A 227 -2.24 5.20 -17.02
N ILE A 228 -1.63 4.18 -17.63
CA ILE A 228 -0.49 3.46 -17.06
C ILE A 228 0.81 4.21 -17.42
N LYS A 229 1.43 4.83 -16.42
CA LYS A 229 2.73 5.52 -16.59
C LYS A 229 3.85 4.52 -16.85
N ILE A 230 4.54 4.70 -17.95
CA ILE A 230 5.71 3.91 -18.35
C ILE A 230 6.99 4.67 -17.98
N LYS A 231 7.81 4.07 -17.12
CA LYS A 231 9.14 4.63 -16.82
C LYS A 231 10.04 4.52 -18.05
N GLY A 232 10.91 5.51 -18.27
CA GLY A 232 11.91 5.45 -19.31
C GLY A 232 12.88 4.28 -19.10
N GLY A 233 13.35 3.68 -20.20
CA GLY A 233 14.32 2.59 -20.18
C GLY A 233 14.31 1.75 -21.45
N GLU A 234 15.13 0.71 -21.48
CA GLU A 234 15.35 -0.12 -22.65
C GLU A 234 14.08 -0.84 -23.13
N LEU A 235 13.29 -1.39 -22.22
CA LEU A 235 12.02 -2.05 -22.57
C LEU A 235 11.08 -1.09 -23.30
N LYS A 236 10.95 0.16 -22.81
CA LYS A 236 10.10 1.16 -23.44
C LYS A 236 10.49 1.44 -24.88
N SER A 237 11.80 1.54 -25.19
CA SER A 237 12.30 1.77 -26.53
C SER A 237 12.18 0.52 -27.42
N THR A 238 12.42 -0.67 -26.88
CA THR A 238 12.39 -1.94 -27.62
C THR A 238 10.99 -2.28 -28.14
N ILE A 239 9.96 -2.10 -27.32
CA ILE A 239 8.57 -2.40 -27.73
C ILE A 239 7.78 -1.11 -28.05
N ASN A 240 8.46 0.02 -28.20
CA ASN A 240 7.92 1.31 -28.62
C ASN A 240 6.70 1.77 -27.79
N LEU A 241 6.81 1.72 -26.45
CA LEU A 241 5.76 2.19 -25.56
C LEU A 241 5.74 3.71 -25.43
N PRO A 242 4.55 4.35 -25.38
CA PRO A 242 4.42 5.75 -25.03
C PRO A 242 4.75 6.02 -23.55
N ASP A 243 4.79 7.31 -23.14
CA ASP A 243 4.96 7.68 -21.71
C ASP A 243 3.80 7.20 -20.83
N TYR A 244 2.62 7.16 -21.41
CA TYR A 244 1.41 6.61 -20.81
C TYR A 244 0.75 5.64 -21.79
N ALA A 245 0.51 4.43 -21.33
CA ALA A 245 -0.10 3.37 -22.12
C ALA A 245 -1.50 3.03 -21.59
N SER A 246 -2.37 2.54 -22.45
CA SER A 246 -3.66 1.98 -22.05
C SER A 246 -3.51 0.52 -21.60
N LEU A 247 -4.48 0.02 -20.83
CA LEU A 247 -4.49 -1.40 -20.48
C LEU A 247 -4.58 -2.28 -21.73
N ASN A 248 -5.44 -1.90 -22.68
CA ASN A 248 -5.65 -2.66 -23.91
C ASN A 248 -4.40 -2.74 -24.79
N SER A 249 -3.47 -1.76 -24.72
CA SER A 249 -2.25 -1.81 -25.53
C SER A 249 -1.29 -2.95 -25.17
N PHE A 250 -1.48 -3.56 -23.99
CA PHE A 250 -0.70 -4.73 -23.58
C PHE A 250 -1.31 -6.07 -23.98
N PHE A 251 -2.54 -6.07 -24.54
CA PHE A 251 -3.24 -7.27 -24.97
C PHE A 251 -3.51 -7.17 -26.46
N ASN A 252 -2.71 -7.85 -27.27
CA ASN A 252 -2.89 -7.86 -28.72
C ASN A 252 -3.44 -9.22 -29.16
N HIS A 253 -4.62 -9.22 -29.76
CA HIS A 253 -5.26 -10.43 -30.27
C HIS A 253 -4.55 -10.99 -31.50
N ASP A 254 -3.84 -10.14 -32.26
CA ASP A 254 -3.20 -10.53 -33.55
C ASP A 254 -1.85 -11.24 -33.32
N VAL A 255 -1.19 -11.02 -32.17
CA VAL A 255 0.14 -11.58 -31.85
C VAL A 255 0.04 -12.63 -30.73
N GLY A 256 -1.15 -13.05 -30.33
CA GLY A 256 -1.34 -14.17 -29.39
C GLY A 256 -1.21 -13.78 -27.92
N GLY A 257 -1.72 -12.63 -27.49
CA GLY A 257 -1.96 -12.40 -26.06
C GLY A 257 -1.21 -11.23 -25.42
N TYR A 258 -0.51 -11.50 -24.32
CA TYR A 258 0.08 -10.51 -23.45
C TYR A 258 1.47 -10.08 -23.93
N THR A 259 1.59 -8.83 -24.40
CA THR A 259 2.78 -8.33 -25.13
C THR A 259 4.09 -8.42 -24.34
N ILE A 260 4.04 -8.23 -23.01
CA ILE A 260 5.23 -8.29 -22.16
C ILE A 260 5.37 -9.60 -21.41
N GLY A 261 4.46 -10.55 -21.65
CA GLY A 261 4.34 -11.79 -20.85
C GLY A 261 5.62 -12.63 -20.84
N GLN A 262 6.32 -12.74 -21.97
CA GLN A 262 7.58 -13.47 -22.05
C GLN A 262 8.65 -12.83 -21.13
N PHE A 263 8.82 -11.50 -21.17
CA PHE A 263 9.82 -10.80 -20.37
C PHE A 263 9.52 -10.87 -18.87
N VAL A 264 8.24 -10.85 -18.50
CA VAL A 264 7.80 -11.04 -17.12
C VAL A 264 8.14 -12.46 -16.64
N GLN A 265 7.89 -13.48 -17.48
CA GLN A 265 8.23 -14.86 -17.16
C GLN A 265 9.75 -15.05 -17.00
N GLU A 266 10.54 -14.46 -17.88
CA GLU A 266 12.01 -14.49 -17.83
C GLU A 266 12.53 -13.83 -16.54
N TYR A 267 11.92 -12.71 -16.10
CA TYR A 267 12.24 -12.08 -14.81
C TYR A 267 12.03 -13.02 -13.62
N TYR A 268 10.87 -13.68 -13.55
CA TYR A 268 10.59 -14.63 -12.47
C TYR A 268 11.41 -15.92 -12.56
N ASN A 269 11.91 -16.27 -13.73
CA ASN A 269 12.84 -17.39 -13.93
C ASN A 269 14.30 -17.03 -13.60
N GLY A 270 14.59 -15.81 -13.15
CA GLY A 270 15.90 -15.38 -12.66
C GLY A 270 16.67 -14.38 -13.52
N GLN A 271 16.12 -13.91 -14.64
CA GLN A 271 16.72 -12.85 -15.44
C GLN A 271 16.35 -11.47 -14.86
N GLN A 272 17.03 -11.07 -13.78
CA GLN A 272 16.70 -9.87 -13.00
C GLN A 272 17.51 -8.62 -13.43
N ASP A 273 17.79 -8.47 -14.72
CA ASP A 273 18.36 -7.25 -15.25
C ASP A 273 17.32 -6.10 -15.32
N LYS A 274 17.78 -4.90 -15.65
CA LYS A 274 16.92 -3.71 -15.70
C LYS A 274 15.79 -3.79 -16.73
N PHE A 275 16.01 -4.49 -17.84
CA PHE A 275 15.00 -4.66 -18.89
C PHE A 275 13.82 -5.51 -18.39
N HIS A 276 14.12 -6.69 -17.83
CA HIS A 276 13.11 -7.60 -17.30
C HIS A 276 12.45 -7.06 -16.03
N GLN A 277 13.19 -6.33 -15.19
CA GLN A 277 12.62 -5.63 -14.04
C GLN A 277 11.58 -4.57 -14.46
N GLN A 278 11.81 -3.85 -15.56
CA GLN A 278 10.82 -2.91 -16.10
C GLN A 278 9.54 -3.63 -16.57
N ALA A 279 9.67 -4.80 -17.18
CA ALA A 279 8.50 -5.61 -17.56
C ALA A 279 7.71 -6.06 -16.33
N ALA A 280 8.39 -6.52 -15.28
CA ALA A 280 7.76 -6.90 -14.02
C ALA A 280 7.09 -5.70 -13.30
N ASP A 281 7.71 -4.51 -13.32
CA ASP A 281 7.12 -3.27 -12.78
C ASP A 281 5.81 -2.89 -13.51
N ILE A 282 5.77 -3.03 -14.83
CA ILE A 282 4.56 -2.76 -15.63
C ILE A 282 3.50 -3.83 -15.36
N ASP A 283 3.88 -5.09 -15.33
CA ASP A 283 3.00 -6.22 -15.02
C ASP A 283 2.34 -6.03 -13.65
N GLY A 284 3.08 -5.63 -12.63
CA GLY A 284 2.54 -5.33 -11.31
C GLY A 284 1.46 -4.24 -11.33
N LYS A 285 1.60 -3.21 -12.18
CA LYS A 285 0.56 -2.20 -12.37
C LYS A 285 -0.68 -2.76 -13.07
N ILE A 286 -0.47 -3.59 -14.08
CA ILE A 286 -1.56 -4.25 -14.81
C ILE A 286 -2.33 -5.18 -13.90
N GLN A 287 -1.64 -5.97 -13.05
CA GLN A 287 -2.27 -6.84 -12.08
C GLN A 287 -3.14 -6.08 -11.08
N ILE A 288 -2.65 -4.95 -10.53
CA ILE A 288 -3.46 -4.09 -9.63
C ILE A 288 -4.76 -3.64 -10.33
N ILE A 289 -4.69 -3.23 -11.59
CA ILE A 289 -5.87 -2.84 -12.38
C ILE A 289 -6.80 -4.03 -12.59
N MET A 290 -6.27 -5.19 -12.94
CA MET A 290 -7.06 -6.39 -13.20
C MET A 290 -7.78 -6.89 -11.95
N GLU A 291 -7.11 -6.93 -10.80
CA GLU A 291 -7.71 -7.27 -9.51
C GLU A 291 -8.82 -6.29 -9.12
N LEU A 292 -8.61 -4.99 -9.34
CA LEU A 292 -9.64 -3.97 -9.09
C LEU A 292 -10.86 -4.19 -9.97
N ARG A 293 -10.68 -4.42 -11.27
CA ARG A 293 -11.76 -4.69 -12.23
C ARG A 293 -12.54 -5.96 -11.93
N GLN A 294 -11.85 -6.97 -11.41
CA GLN A 294 -12.47 -8.22 -10.95
C GLN A 294 -13.18 -8.06 -9.59
N GLY A 295 -12.94 -6.97 -8.87
CA GLY A 295 -13.49 -6.72 -7.54
C GLY A 295 -12.73 -7.39 -6.40
N ILE A 296 -11.60 -8.07 -6.67
CA ILE A 296 -10.79 -8.78 -5.67
C ILE A 296 -10.24 -7.80 -4.62
N SER A 297 -9.74 -6.65 -5.08
CA SER A 297 -9.16 -5.62 -4.21
C SER A 297 -10.22 -4.85 -3.39
N LEU A 298 -11.50 -5.02 -3.65
CA LEU A 298 -12.60 -4.29 -2.98
C LEU A 298 -13.04 -4.98 -1.68
N LYS A 299 -12.13 -5.20 -0.75
CA LYS A 299 -12.41 -5.79 0.57
C LYS A 299 -13.09 -4.77 1.50
N VAL A 300 -14.36 -4.46 1.21
CA VAL A 300 -15.15 -3.44 1.90
C VAL A 300 -16.32 -4.01 2.72
N LEU A 301 -16.48 -5.32 2.79
CA LEU A 301 -17.63 -5.98 3.36
C LEU A 301 -17.20 -6.83 4.58
N PRO A 302 -17.19 -6.25 5.81
CA PRO A 302 -16.76 -6.96 7.00
C PRO A 302 -17.83 -7.94 7.50
N TYR A 303 -17.38 -9.02 8.12
CA TYR A 303 -18.22 -9.93 8.89
C TYR A 303 -17.47 -10.42 10.12
N THR A 304 -18.08 -10.26 11.29
CA THR A 304 -17.54 -10.74 12.58
C THR A 304 -18.13 -12.11 12.90
N PHE A 305 -17.28 -13.12 13.02
CA PHE A 305 -17.70 -14.49 13.28
C PHE A 305 -18.10 -14.69 14.73
N THR A 306 -19.30 -15.21 14.96
CA THR A 306 -19.81 -15.52 16.31
C THR A 306 -19.33 -16.89 16.82
N LYS A 307 -18.86 -17.77 15.91
CA LYS A 307 -18.41 -19.15 16.22
C LYS A 307 -17.09 -19.43 15.50
N ASN A 308 -16.32 -20.37 16.06
CA ASN A 308 -15.09 -20.84 15.40
C ASN A 308 -15.43 -21.51 14.05
N VAL A 309 -14.66 -21.19 13.01
CA VAL A 309 -14.75 -21.80 11.70
C VAL A 309 -13.57 -22.73 11.51
N LYS A 310 -13.83 -24.01 11.24
CA LYS A 310 -12.75 -24.98 10.97
C LYS A 310 -12.03 -24.63 9.65
N ALA A 311 -10.73 -24.85 9.63
CA ALA A 311 -9.95 -24.71 8.41
C ALA A 311 -10.50 -25.60 7.29
N SER A 312 -10.51 -25.10 6.08
CA SER A 312 -10.93 -25.79 4.87
C SER A 312 -9.95 -25.47 3.73
N LYS A 313 -10.15 -26.08 2.55
CA LYS A 313 -9.33 -25.79 1.36
C LYS A 313 -9.37 -24.32 0.94
N ASP A 314 -10.51 -23.66 1.16
CA ASP A 314 -10.74 -22.28 0.71
C ASP A 314 -10.54 -21.24 1.82
N HIS A 315 -10.46 -21.68 3.11
CA HIS A 315 -10.37 -20.75 4.26
C HIS A 315 -9.50 -21.34 5.37
N PRO A 316 -8.64 -20.52 6.02
CA PRO A 316 -7.93 -20.92 7.22
C PRO A 316 -8.90 -21.08 8.41
N PHE A 317 -8.39 -21.52 9.56
CA PHE A 317 -9.13 -21.52 10.80
C PHE A 317 -9.47 -20.08 11.22
N ILE A 318 -10.74 -19.79 11.49
CA ILE A 318 -11.18 -18.47 11.95
C ILE A 318 -11.75 -18.62 13.37
N LYS A 319 -11.19 -17.88 14.32
CA LYS A 319 -11.63 -17.86 15.72
C LYS A 319 -12.91 -17.02 15.85
N ALA A 320 -13.79 -17.42 16.77
CA ALA A 320 -14.95 -16.59 17.16
C ALA A 320 -14.48 -15.22 17.67
N GLY A 321 -15.19 -14.16 17.29
CA GLY A 321 -14.83 -12.77 17.57
C GLY A 321 -13.93 -12.12 16.52
N THR A 322 -13.35 -12.90 15.58
CA THR A 322 -12.55 -12.35 14.48
C THR A 322 -13.45 -11.70 13.43
N THR A 323 -13.06 -10.52 12.97
CA THR A 323 -13.68 -9.83 11.84
C THR A 323 -12.86 -10.06 10.57
N THR A 324 -13.50 -10.59 9.54
CA THR A 324 -12.89 -10.76 8.20
C THR A 324 -13.56 -9.79 7.22
N TRP A 325 -12.75 -9.16 6.39
CA TRP A 325 -13.21 -8.23 5.34
C TRP A 325 -13.24 -8.92 4.00
N PHE A 326 -14.41 -9.03 3.43
CA PHE A 326 -14.64 -9.70 2.17
C PHE A 326 -14.76 -8.72 1.00
N SER A 327 -14.31 -9.17 -0.16
CA SER A 327 -14.67 -8.60 -1.44
C SER A 327 -15.99 -9.20 -1.95
N PRO A 328 -16.67 -8.57 -2.90
CA PRO A 328 -17.91 -9.13 -3.47
C PRO A 328 -17.73 -10.46 -4.19
N VAL A 329 -16.49 -10.81 -4.57
CA VAL A 329 -16.17 -12.03 -5.34
C VAL A 329 -15.56 -13.14 -4.48
N ASP A 330 -15.26 -12.87 -3.21
CA ASP A 330 -14.66 -13.87 -2.33
C ASP A 330 -15.60 -15.08 -2.12
N LYS A 331 -15.01 -16.27 -2.00
CA LYS A 331 -15.72 -17.45 -1.51
C LYS A 331 -16.00 -17.25 -0.02
N LEU A 332 -17.26 -17.26 0.37
CA LEU A 332 -17.64 -17.06 1.76
C LEU A 332 -17.66 -18.39 2.53
N PRO A 333 -17.13 -18.43 3.77
CA PRO A 333 -17.27 -19.58 4.65
C PRO A 333 -18.75 -19.90 4.90
N ARG A 334 -19.10 -21.18 5.06
CA ARG A 334 -20.48 -21.61 5.37
C ARG A 334 -21.02 -21.04 6.67
N ALA A 335 -20.16 -20.58 7.55
CA ALA A 335 -20.51 -19.96 8.81
C ALA A 335 -21.00 -18.52 8.71
N VAL A 336 -20.86 -17.89 7.54
CA VAL A 336 -21.48 -16.58 7.27
C VAL A 336 -22.99 -16.76 7.15
N GLU A 337 -23.74 -16.00 7.94
CA GLU A 337 -25.21 -16.06 7.93
C GLU A 337 -25.77 -15.71 6.54
N TYR A 338 -26.87 -16.36 6.17
CA TYR A 338 -27.45 -16.24 4.83
C TYR A 338 -27.72 -14.79 4.40
N GLN A 339 -28.27 -13.97 5.30
CA GLN A 339 -28.57 -12.55 5.04
C GLN A 339 -27.30 -11.75 4.70
N HIS A 340 -26.22 -11.97 5.48
CA HIS A 340 -24.93 -11.32 5.23
C HIS A 340 -24.30 -11.83 3.92
N SER A 341 -24.37 -13.14 3.67
CA SER A 341 -23.87 -13.73 2.42
C SER A 341 -24.58 -13.16 1.20
N LEU A 342 -25.90 -13.02 1.28
CA LEU A 342 -26.69 -12.43 0.19
C LEU A 342 -26.31 -10.97 -0.06
N TYR A 343 -26.13 -10.19 1.02
CA TYR A 343 -25.71 -8.79 0.93
C TYR A 343 -24.32 -8.66 0.30
N ILE A 344 -23.34 -9.40 0.83
CA ILE A 344 -21.94 -9.37 0.36
C ILE A 344 -21.84 -9.65 -1.13
N LYS A 345 -22.57 -10.67 -1.61
CA LYS A 345 -22.52 -11.11 -3.01
C LYS A 345 -23.22 -10.18 -3.98
N ASN A 346 -24.28 -9.49 -3.55
CA ASN A 346 -25.18 -8.80 -4.49
C ASN A 346 -25.06 -7.26 -4.45
N VAL A 347 -24.52 -6.66 -3.39
CA VAL A 347 -24.52 -5.18 -3.23
C VAL A 347 -23.82 -4.47 -4.39
N PHE A 348 -22.70 -5.01 -4.90
CA PHE A 348 -21.97 -4.40 -6.02
C PHE A 348 -22.67 -4.61 -7.37
N SER A 349 -23.41 -5.70 -7.56
CA SER A 349 -24.26 -5.87 -8.77
C SER A 349 -25.35 -4.82 -8.83
N LEU A 350 -26.04 -4.59 -7.70
CA LEU A 350 -27.07 -3.54 -7.58
C LEU A 350 -26.48 -2.13 -7.78
N LEU A 351 -25.31 -1.86 -7.18
CA LEU A 351 -24.59 -0.62 -7.41
C LEU A 351 -24.27 -0.42 -8.89
N ASN A 352 -23.75 -1.44 -9.57
CA ASN A 352 -23.37 -1.36 -10.98
C ASN A 352 -24.59 -1.10 -11.89
N GLU A 353 -25.74 -1.72 -11.61
CA GLU A 353 -26.98 -1.46 -12.32
C GLU A 353 -27.44 0.01 -12.19
N ASP A 354 -27.43 0.55 -10.96
CA ASP A 354 -27.84 1.93 -10.70
C ASP A 354 -26.83 2.95 -11.24
N VAL A 355 -25.54 2.65 -11.19
CA VAL A 355 -24.48 3.47 -11.80
C VAL A 355 -24.65 3.53 -13.32
N LYS A 356 -24.81 2.41 -13.98
CA LYS A 356 -25.02 2.34 -15.45
C LYS A 356 -26.30 3.03 -15.89
N ALA A 357 -27.32 3.04 -15.03
CA ALA A 357 -28.59 3.72 -15.28
C ALA A 357 -28.57 5.21 -14.88
N GLY A 358 -27.43 5.73 -14.38
CA GLY A 358 -27.30 7.13 -13.94
C GLY A 358 -28.10 7.49 -12.69
N ARG A 359 -28.58 6.50 -11.91
CA ARG A 359 -29.41 6.71 -10.71
C ARG A 359 -28.55 6.99 -9.48
N PHE A 360 -27.76 8.07 -9.50
CA PHE A 360 -26.76 8.37 -8.47
C PHE A 360 -27.35 8.64 -7.08
N ASP A 361 -28.58 9.12 -6.98
CA ASP A 361 -29.27 9.26 -5.68
C ASP A 361 -29.41 7.90 -4.97
N ARG A 362 -29.78 6.85 -5.73
CA ARG A 362 -29.86 5.48 -5.20
C ARG A 362 -28.48 4.92 -4.83
N VAL A 363 -27.47 5.20 -5.68
CA VAL A 363 -26.08 4.83 -5.40
C VAL A 363 -25.60 5.45 -4.09
N ASN A 364 -25.94 6.73 -3.84
CA ASN A 364 -25.64 7.40 -2.59
C ASN A 364 -26.29 6.74 -1.38
N VAL A 365 -27.53 6.27 -1.52
CA VAL A 365 -28.23 5.51 -0.47
C VAL A 365 -27.54 4.16 -0.20
N TYR A 366 -27.05 3.48 -1.24
CA TYR A 366 -26.29 2.24 -1.04
C TYR A 366 -24.99 2.50 -0.29
N PHE A 367 -24.23 3.54 -0.62
CA PHE A 367 -23.01 3.88 0.11
C PHE A 367 -23.27 4.22 1.58
N ASP A 368 -24.35 4.95 1.87
CA ASP A 368 -24.76 5.23 3.25
C ASP A 368 -25.16 3.94 4.00
N LYS A 369 -25.86 3.00 3.33
CA LYS A 369 -26.18 1.67 3.89
C LYS A 369 -24.92 0.83 4.11
N MET A 370 -23.97 0.85 3.18
CA MET A 370 -22.68 0.14 3.34
C MET A 370 -21.91 0.66 4.55
N ARG A 371 -21.86 1.99 4.76
CA ARG A 371 -21.26 2.58 5.97
C ARG A 371 -21.92 2.13 7.26
N LYS A 372 -23.26 2.06 7.28
CA LYS A 372 -24.02 1.53 8.43
C LYS A 372 -23.72 0.03 8.66
N TYR A 373 -23.69 -0.75 7.58
CA TYR A 373 -23.34 -2.17 7.64
C TYR A 373 -21.92 -2.36 8.21
N GLN A 374 -20.94 -1.59 7.74
CA GLN A 374 -19.58 -1.63 8.24
C GLN A 374 -19.49 -1.26 9.73
N ALA A 375 -20.27 -0.26 10.19
CA ALA A 375 -20.30 0.12 11.59
C ALA A 375 -20.83 -0.99 12.50
N ILE A 376 -21.79 -1.80 12.01
CA ILE A 376 -22.39 -2.90 12.76
C ILE A 376 -21.50 -4.16 12.69
N SER A 377 -21.02 -4.51 11.50
CA SER A 377 -20.36 -5.80 11.23
C SER A 377 -18.83 -5.75 11.32
N GLY A 378 -18.24 -4.54 11.42
CA GLY A 378 -16.79 -4.34 11.45
C GLY A 378 -16.15 -4.54 12.83
N GLY A 379 -16.96 -4.63 13.89
CA GLY A 379 -16.48 -4.93 15.25
C GLY A 379 -15.33 -4.04 15.71
N THR A 380 -14.35 -4.65 16.35
CA THR A 380 -13.13 -3.98 16.85
C THR A 380 -12.10 -3.66 15.76
N SER A 381 -12.31 -4.14 14.52
CA SER A 381 -11.38 -3.86 13.41
C SER A 381 -11.44 -2.42 12.90
N LEU A 382 -12.53 -1.70 13.19
CA LEU A 382 -12.72 -0.33 12.70
C LEU A 382 -11.79 0.66 13.42
N PRO A 383 -11.17 1.60 12.70
CA PRO A 383 -10.38 2.67 13.30
C PRO A 383 -11.29 3.58 14.14
N SER A 384 -10.71 4.21 15.16
CA SER A 384 -11.42 5.23 15.94
C SER A 384 -11.79 6.43 15.05
N ALA A 385 -12.82 7.19 15.47
CA ALA A 385 -13.23 8.39 14.74
C ALA A 385 -12.09 9.42 14.60
N ALA A 386 -11.19 9.49 15.59
CA ALA A 386 -10.01 10.37 15.56
C ALA A 386 -8.99 9.91 14.50
N GLN A 387 -8.68 8.62 14.45
CA GLN A 387 -7.79 8.04 13.43
C GLN A 387 -8.34 8.24 12.02
N TYR A 388 -9.63 7.96 11.81
CA TYR A 388 -10.30 8.17 10.53
C TYR A 388 -10.23 9.64 10.08
N LYS A 389 -10.52 10.59 11.02
CA LYS A 389 -10.46 12.03 10.72
C LYS A 389 -9.04 12.48 10.42
N ALA A 390 -8.05 12.02 11.17
CA ALA A 390 -6.64 12.33 10.94
C ALA A 390 -6.18 11.83 9.57
N GLU A 391 -6.53 10.62 9.17
CA GLU A 391 -6.19 10.06 7.87
C GLU A 391 -6.82 10.86 6.73
N ARG A 392 -8.09 11.26 6.86
CA ARG A 392 -8.77 12.12 5.89
C ARG A 392 -8.08 13.48 5.73
N ILE A 393 -7.59 14.06 6.83
CA ILE A 393 -6.83 15.32 6.82
C ILE A 393 -5.49 15.10 6.10
N ILE A 394 -4.74 14.05 6.44
CA ILE A 394 -3.47 13.72 5.79
C ILE A 394 -3.66 13.52 4.28
N ASN A 395 -4.72 12.82 3.89
CA ASN A 395 -5.06 12.61 2.49
C ASN A 395 -5.40 13.88 1.73
N ALA A 396 -5.92 14.90 2.40
CA ALA A 396 -6.24 16.18 1.77
C ALA A 396 -4.99 17.02 1.45
N PHE A 397 -3.86 16.77 2.15
CA PHE A 397 -2.62 17.53 1.93
C PHE A 397 -1.59 16.70 1.16
N PRO A 398 -1.01 17.22 0.06
CA PRO A 398 0.02 16.55 -0.71
C PRO A 398 1.41 16.73 -0.04
N PHE A 399 1.64 16.04 1.08
CA PHE A 399 2.94 16.11 1.79
C PHE A 399 4.15 15.65 0.96
N ALA A 400 3.93 14.92 -0.13
CA ALA A 400 5.01 14.44 -1.00
C ALA A 400 5.45 15.44 -2.08
N THR A 401 4.92 16.66 -2.07
CA THR A 401 5.25 17.73 -3.04
C THR A 401 5.94 18.94 -2.38
N ILE A 402 6.44 18.76 -1.15
CA ILE A 402 7.25 19.77 -0.45
C ILE A 402 8.73 19.35 -0.47
#